data_fa34588bbb0794622f4a2c0ab81c9bb3
#
_entry.id   fa34588bbb0794622f4a2c0ab81c9bb3
#
_cell.length_a   1.000
_cell.length_b   1.000
_cell.length_c   1.000
_cell.angle_alpha   90.00
_cell.angle_beta   90.00
_cell.angle_gamma   90.00
#
_symmetry.space_group_name_H-M   'P 1'
#
loop_
_entity.id
_entity.type
_entity.pdbx_description
1 polymer ?
#
loop_
_entity_poly.entity_id
_entity_poly.type
_entity_poly.pdbx_seq_one_letter_code
_entity_poly.pdbx_strand_id
1 'polypeptide(L)'
;MLELKRVALPAIIMAWTLCGAAFAATDSVEMKLQVRKEIFASSRQEGYKILRSALEDAALNLGMKFHGADDDDEEAVMVRYYDTADQALAEKDFSLRQKFKIKDGRPSDKGTLTIKLRRRTELGKEEIERFQKGMAPKSEYKYEADVLGLVNGTAGNRSTAYSASAKLKKQPDFTGKTLGDLAELFPLLPFSASDASAVLNPTAPDVLAYEADIGEVKFPGGEAEMETAVWYDAEGKTLELAELSWKYKPGKSDESHRALFEALQQRSDLFDAGKLKSSR
;
A
#
# COMPACT_ATOMS: atom_id res chain seq x y z
N MET A 1 1.61 18.76 57.47
CA MET A 1 1.12 17.41 57.12
C MET A 1 -0.09 17.60 56.21
N LEU A 2 0.13 17.67 54.91
CA LEU A 2 -0.93 17.85 53.91
C LEU A 2 -1.16 16.48 53.23
N GLU A 3 -2.35 15.94 53.43
CA GLU A 3 -2.81 14.72 52.74
C GLU A 3 -3.10 15.01 51.28
N LEU A 4 -2.35 14.40 50.37
CA LEU A 4 -2.68 14.38 48.98
C LEU A 4 -3.80 13.34 48.74
N LYS A 5 -5.01 13.82 48.52
CA LYS A 5 -6.11 13.01 48.02
C LYS A 5 -5.79 12.58 46.59
N ARG A 6 -5.56 11.30 46.41
CA ARG A 6 -5.52 10.67 45.05
C ARG A 6 -6.93 10.77 44.45
N VAL A 7 -7.07 11.60 43.44
CA VAL A 7 -8.25 11.58 42.56
C VAL A 7 -8.07 10.42 41.59
N ALA A 8 -8.85 9.38 41.78
CA ALA A 8 -8.96 8.29 40.81
C ALA A 8 -9.72 8.83 39.59
N LEU A 9 -9.05 8.95 38.45
CA LEU A 9 -9.73 9.14 37.18
C LEU A 9 -10.55 7.88 36.86
N PRO A 10 -11.84 7.99 36.55
CA PRO A 10 -12.59 6.87 36.04
C PRO A 10 -12.04 6.53 34.63
N ALA A 11 -11.53 5.31 34.50
CA ALA A 11 -11.27 4.72 33.19
C ALA A 11 -12.62 4.59 32.48
N ILE A 12 -12.91 5.52 31.57
CA ILE A 12 -13.99 5.37 30.60
C ILE A 12 -13.54 4.29 29.64
N ILE A 13 -13.88 3.04 29.96
CA ILE A 13 -13.86 1.94 29.00
C ILE A 13 -15.00 2.24 28.02
N MET A 14 -14.70 2.99 26.97
CA MET A 14 -15.56 3.04 25.80
C MET A 14 -15.49 1.63 25.19
N ALA A 15 -16.52 0.82 25.47
CA ALA A 15 -16.77 -0.41 24.75
C ALA A 15 -17.10 -0.05 23.30
N TRP A 16 -16.06 0.01 22.50
CA TRP A 16 -16.20 0.05 21.05
C TRP A 16 -16.64 -1.36 20.62
N THR A 17 -17.95 -1.54 20.45
CA THR A 17 -18.47 -2.59 19.59
C THR A 17 -17.98 -2.30 18.17
N LEU A 18 -16.72 -2.59 17.96
CA LEU A 18 -16.14 -2.69 16.63
C LEU A 18 -16.84 -3.85 15.94
N CYS A 19 -17.64 -3.53 14.93
CA CYS A 19 -17.80 -4.41 13.81
C CYS A 19 -16.38 -4.77 13.37
N GLY A 20 -15.83 -5.82 13.92
CA GLY A 20 -14.64 -6.47 13.42
C GLY A 20 -15.02 -6.95 12.02
N ALA A 21 -14.81 -6.12 11.01
CA ALA A 21 -14.76 -6.60 9.65
C ALA A 21 -13.69 -7.70 9.69
N ALA A 22 -14.15 -8.93 9.75
CA ALA A 22 -13.29 -10.08 9.70
C ALA A 22 -12.63 -10.02 8.32
N PHE A 23 -11.33 -9.75 8.26
CA PHE A 23 -10.51 -9.92 7.07
C PHE A 23 -10.38 -11.43 6.70
N ALA A 24 -11.33 -12.22 7.15
CA ALA A 24 -11.25 -13.69 7.18
C ALA A 24 -11.10 -14.34 5.79
N ALA A 25 -11.32 -13.58 4.73
CA ALA A 25 -11.22 -14.08 3.37
C ALA A 25 -9.98 -13.56 2.61
N THR A 26 -9.23 -12.60 3.17
CA THR A 26 -8.07 -12.02 2.48
C THR A 26 -6.79 -12.82 2.76
N ASP A 27 -5.90 -12.87 1.76
CA ASP A 27 -4.59 -13.52 1.90
C ASP A 27 -3.67 -12.73 2.82
N SER A 28 -3.83 -11.39 2.82
CA SER A 28 -3.05 -10.46 3.64
C SER A 28 -3.83 -9.18 3.93
N VAL A 29 -3.39 -8.50 4.98
CA VAL A 29 -3.78 -7.12 5.29
C VAL A 29 -2.54 -6.26 5.14
N GLU A 30 -2.65 -5.17 4.40
CA GLU A 30 -1.61 -4.16 4.23
C GLU A 30 -2.00 -2.90 4.99
N MET A 31 -1.20 -2.53 5.99
CA MET A 31 -1.32 -1.26 6.70
C MET A 31 -0.49 -0.20 5.98
N LYS A 32 -1.07 0.99 5.76
CA LYS A 32 -0.41 2.09 5.04
C LYS A 32 -0.61 3.41 5.75
N LEU A 33 0.48 4.11 6.00
CA LEU A 33 0.51 5.46 6.54
C LEU A 33 1.18 6.39 5.54
N GLN A 34 0.55 7.52 5.26
CA GLN A 34 1.20 8.57 4.50
C GLN A 34 2.19 9.30 5.41
N VAL A 35 3.43 9.35 4.96
CA VAL A 35 4.52 10.01 5.66
C VAL A 35 4.63 11.47 5.18
N ARG A 36 4.90 12.39 6.10
CA ARG A 36 5.12 13.80 5.78
C ARG A 36 6.40 13.95 4.97
N LYS A 37 6.30 14.66 3.87
CA LYS A 37 7.41 14.86 2.92
C LYS A 37 8.60 15.57 3.54
N GLU A 38 8.35 16.42 4.51
CA GLU A 38 9.35 17.25 5.19
C GLU A 38 10.42 16.42 5.89
N ILE A 39 10.14 15.20 6.33
CA ILE A 39 11.16 14.35 6.96
C ILE A 39 12.24 13.88 5.98
N PHE A 40 11.95 13.93 4.68
CA PHE A 40 12.87 13.57 3.59
C PHE A 40 13.58 14.79 2.99
N ALA A 41 13.41 15.99 3.56
CA ALA A 41 13.94 17.24 2.99
C ALA A 41 15.47 17.26 2.90
N SER A 42 16.18 16.63 3.83
CA SER A 42 17.65 16.54 3.82
C SER A 42 18.15 15.42 2.91
N SER A 43 17.61 14.23 3.07
CA SER A 43 17.88 13.05 2.24
C SER A 43 16.87 11.95 2.55
N ARG A 44 16.77 10.93 1.68
CA ARG A 44 15.96 9.75 1.96
C ARG A 44 16.48 8.99 3.18
N GLN A 45 17.78 8.81 3.29
CA GLN A 45 18.42 8.10 4.40
C GLN A 45 18.11 8.75 5.76
N GLU A 46 18.08 10.08 5.82
CA GLU A 46 17.69 10.79 7.05
C GLU A 46 16.21 10.56 7.38
N GLY A 47 15.35 10.59 6.37
CA GLY A 47 13.92 10.24 6.53
C GLY A 47 13.73 8.81 7.04
N TYR A 48 14.49 7.84 6.52
CA TYR A 48 14.46 6.45 6.99
C TYR A 48 14.89 6.32 8.45
N LYS A 49 15.94 7.03 8.88
CA LYS A 49 16.37 7.05 10.29
C LYS A 49 15.29 7.59 11.22
N ILE A 50 14.62 8.67 10.81
CA ILE A 50 13.51 9.25 11.58
C ILE A 50 12.36 8.24 11.71
N LEU A 51 12.00 7.55 10.63
CA LEU A 51 10.96 6.53 10.65
C LEU A 51 11.34 5.32 11.51
N ARG A 52 12.60 4.85 11.45
CA ARG A 52 13.11 3.77 12.33
C ARG A 52 12.98 4.15 13.79
N SER A 53 13.42 5.34 14.18
CA SER A 53 13.29 5.81 15.57
C SER A 53 11.83 5.84 16.02
N ALA A 54 10.92 6.30 15.17
CA ALA A 54 9.50 6.33 15.49
C ALA A 54 8.89 4.93 15.63
N LEU A 55 9.31 3.98 14.79
CA LEU A 55 8.89 2.58 14.86
C LEU A 55 9.42 1.91 16.14
N GLU A 56 10.69 2.15 16.48
CA GLU A 56 11.30 1.64 17.70
C GLU A 56 10.57 2.14 18.94
N ASP A 57 10.34 3.44 19.05
CA ASP A 57 9.59 4.07 20.15
C ASP A 57 8.16 3.50 20.25
N ALA A 58 7.43 3.40 19.14
CA ALA A 58 6.07 2.90 19.13
C ALA A 58 6.01 1.41 19.48
N ALA A 59 6.92 0.60 18.95
CA ALA A 59 7.01 -0.82 19.25
C ALA A 59 7.35 -1.04 20.73
N LEU A 60 8.33 -0.33 21.27
CA LEU A 60 8.74 -0.42 22.67
C LEU A 60 7.59 -0.08 23.63
N ASN A 61 6.86 1.01 23.36
CA ASN A 61 5.71 1.44 24.16
C ASN A 61 4.56 0.42 24.17
N LEU A 62 4.47 -0.42 23.14
CA LEU A 62 3.49 -1.49 22.99
C LEU A 62 4.02 -2.87 23.46
N GLY A 63 5.24 -2.91 24.02
CA GLY A 63 5.86 -4.17 24.45
C GLY A 63 6.30 -5.08 23.28
N MET A 64 6.47 -4.52 22.10
CA MET A 64 6.98 -5.19 20.89
C MET A 64 8.49 -4.95 20.75
N LYS A 65 9.12 -5.67 19.81
CA LYS A 65 10.52 -5.46 19.46
C LYS A 65 10.62 -4.99 18.03
N PHE A 66 11.44 -3.97 17.80
CA PHE A 66 11.82 -3.52 16.47
C PHE A 66 13.30 -3.87 16.22
N HIS A 67 13.58 -4.32 15.00
CA HIS A 67 14.93 -4.53 14.50
C HIS A 67 15.06 -3.69 13.22
N GLY A 68 15.84 -2.62 13.30
CA GLY A 68 16.13 -1.79 12.12
C GLY A 68 16.94 -2.58 11.09
N ALA A 69 16.75 -2.28 9.81
CA ALA A 69 17.62 -2.81 8.77
C ALA A 69 19.04 -2.23 8.91
N ASP A 70 20.05 -3.07 8.73
CA ASP A 70 21.46 -2.66 8.87
C ASP A 70 21.90 -1.73 7.75
N ASP A 71 21.44 -2.01 6.51
CA ASP A 71 21.65 -1.20 5.32
C ASP A 71 20.32 -0.86 4.66
N ASP A 72 20.25 0.35 4.08
CA ASP A 72 19.11 0.77 3.28
C ASP A 72 19.21 0.13 1.90
N ASP A 73 18.75 -1.10 1.74
CA ASP A 73 18.61 -1.76 0.45
C ASP A 73 17.46 -1.09 -0.30
N GLU A 74 17.82 0.05 -0.95
CA GLU A 74 16.89 0.90 -1.66
C GLU A 74 16.81 0.46 -3.13
N GLU A 75 15.62 0.08 -3.57
CA GLU A 75 15.36 -0.22 -4.98
C GLU A 75 14.68 0.97 -5.67
N ALA A 76 15.32 1.51 -6.71
CA ALA A 76 14.70 2.51 -7.58
C ALA A 76 13.83 1.84 -8.64
N VAL A 77 12.58 2.23 -8.73
CA VAL A 77 11.63 1.74 -9.73
C VAL A 77 10.89 2.89 -10.40
N MET A 78 10.68 2.80 -11.70
CA MET A 78 9.76 3.68 -12.41
C MET A 78 8.38 3.01 -12.46
N VAL A 79 7.35 3.78 -12.17
CA VAL A 79 5.96 3.32 -12.13
C VAL A 79 5.14 4.07 -13.16
N ARG A 80 4.40 3.33 -13.98
CA ARG A 80 3.49 3.86 -14.99
C ARG A 80 2.12 3.24 -14.82
N TYR A 81 1.09 4.07 -14.90
CA TYR A 81 -0.31 3.63 -14.89
C TYR A 81 -0.90 3.78 -16.30
N TYR A 82 -1.78 2.87 -16.65
CA TYR A 82 -2.44 2.86 -17.95
C TYR A 82 -3.94 2.79 -17.82
N ASP A 83 -4.61 3.45 -18.75
CA ASP A 83 -6.03 3.28 -19.03
C ASP A 83 -6.30 3.64 -20.49
N THR A 84 -7.52 3.43 -20.95
CA THR A 84 -8.00 3.97 -22.21
C THR A 84 -8.31 5.46 -22.09
N ALA A 85 -8.46 6.14 -23.22
CA ALA A 85 -8.78 7.57 -23.22
C ALA A 85 -10.11 7.91 -22.53
N ASP A 86 -11.06 6.97 -22.54
CA ASP A 86 -12.36 7.03 -21.87
C ASP A 86 -12.37 6.39 -20.47
N GLN A 87 -11.21 6.02 -19.95
CA GLN A 87 -11.03 5.44 -18.60
C GLN A 87 -11.79 4.11 -18.38
N ALA A 88 -11.86 3.26 -19.39
CA ALA A 88 -12.63 2.02 -19.33
C ALA A 88 -12.20 1.05 -18.22
N LEU A 89 -10.92 1.08 -17.79
CA LEU A 89 -10.45 0.31 -16.63
C LEU A 89 -10.97 0.91 -15.32
N ALA A 90 -10.78 2.21 -15.12
CA ALA A 90 -11.18 2.91 -13.90
C ALA A 90 -12.71 2.86 -13.69
N GLU A 91 -13.52 2.96 -14.72
CA GLU A 91 -14.98 2.83 -14.65
C GLU A 91 -15.45 1.46 -14.11
N LYS A 92 -14.61 0.45 -14.21
CA LYS A 92 -14.87 -0.91 -13.72
C LYS A 92 -14.07 -1.27 -12.48
N ASP A 93 -13.55 -0.26 -11.74
CA ASP A 93 -12.72 -0.41 -10.54
C ASP A 93 -11.36 -1.11 -10.78
N PHE A 94 -10.90 -1.17 -12.03
CA PHE A 94 -9.59 -1.71 -12.34
C PHE A 94 -8.51 -0.61 -12.39
N SER A 95 -7.31 -0.98 -12.01
CA SER A 95 -6.10 -0.21 -12.29
C SER A 95 -5.05 -1.11 -12.93
N LEU A 96 -4.40 -0.62 -13.96
CA LEU A 96 -3.29 -1.27 -14.63
C LEU A 96 -2.00 -0.50 -14.35
N ARG A 97 -1.03 -1.17 -13.76
CA ARG A 97 0.25 -0.58 -13.36
C ARG A 97 1.41 -1.41 -13.86
N GLN A 98 2.40 -0.74 -14.38
CA GLN A 98 3.69 -1.34 -14.71
C GLN A 98 4.79 -0.73 -13.84
N LYS A 99 5.65 -1.58 -13.26
CA LYS A 99 6.87 -1.19 -12.57
C LYS A 99 8.06 -1.62 -13.42
N PHE A 100 9.02 -0.72 -13.61
CA PHE A 100 10.30 -0.98 -14.28
C PHE A 100 11.40 -0.77 -13.24
N LYS A 101 12.28 -1.75 -13.06
CA LYS A 101 13.49 -1.54 -12.28
C LYS A 101 14.39 -0.54 -12.97
N ILE A 102 14.95 0.40 -12.22
CA ILE A 102 15.96 1.33 -12.73
C ILE A 102 17.31 0.63 -12.66
N LYS A 103 18.01 0.59 -13.79
CA LYS A 103 19.37 0.11 -13.89
C LYS A 103 20.21 1.12 -14.64
N ASP A 104 21.35 1.51 -14.06
CA ASP A 104 22.25 2.53 -14.64
C ASP A 104 21.50 3.83 -15.00
N GLY A 105 20.57 4.26 -14.11
CA GLY A 105 19.75 5.46 -14.28
C GLY A 105 18.66 5.37 -15.36
N ARG A 106 18.37 4.19 -15.89
CA ARG A 106 17.36 3.99 -16.95
C ARG A 106 16.40 2.85 -16.60
N PRO A 107 15.14 2.93 -17.05
CA PRO A 107 14.23 1.80 -16.94
C PRO A 107 14.78 0.60 -17.67
N SER A 108 14.79 -0.55 -16.99
CA SER A 108 15.19 -1.81 -17.61
C SER A 108 14.04 -2.42 -18.40
N ASP A 109 14.35 -3.34 -19.30
CA ASP A 109 13.38 -4.16 -20.03
C ASP A 109 12.64 -5.17 -19.13
N LYS A 110 13.05 -5.24 -17.84
CA LYS A 110 12.43 -6.10 -16.84
C LYS A 110 11.43 -5.29 -16.01
N GLY A 111 10.16 -5.54 -16.25
CA GLY A 111 9.09 -4.90 -15.53
C GLY A 111 8.09 -5.91 -14.97
N THR A 112 7.23 -5.45 -14.11
CA THR A 112 6.07 -6.19 -13.65
C THR A 112 4.80 -5.48 -14.05
N LEU A 113 3.93 -6.17 -14.78
CA LEU A 113 2.59 -5.69 -15.10
C LEU A 113 1.63 -6.21 -14.01
N THR A 114 0.91 -5.32 -13.39
CA THR A 114 -0.06 -5.65 -12.35
C THR A 114 -1.41 -5.09 -12.74
N ILE A 115 -2.43 -5.95 -12.83
CA ILE A 115 -3.82 -5.53 -12.85
C ILE A 115 -4.41 -5.71 -11.46
N LYS A 116 -5.15 -4.73 -10.99
CA LYS A 116 -5.74 -4.71 -9.65
C LYS A 116 -7.20 -4.27 -9.75
N LEU A 117 -8.12 -5.16 -9.32
CA LEU A 117 -9.51 -4.80 -9.04
C LEU A 117 -9.56 -4.27 -7.61
N ARG A 118 -10.08 -3.06 -7.40
CA ARG A 118 -10.13 -2.45 -6.07
C ARG A 118 -11.51 -1.92 -5.75
N ARG A 119 -12.02 -2.31 -4.58
CA ARG A 119 -13.31 -1.84 -4.08
C ARG A 119 -13.24 -1.41 -2.60
N ARG A 120 -14.19 -0.57 -2.21
CA ARG A 120 -14.37 -0.16 -0.81
C ARG A 120 -15.08 -1.22 0.03
N THR A 121 -15.78 -2.12 -0.61
CA THR A 121 -16.48 -3.25 0.00
C THR A 121 -15.75 -4.55 -0.30
N GLU A 122 -15.83 -5.52 0.60
CA GLU A 122 -15.26 -6.84 0.39
C GLU A 122 -15.77 -7.47 -0.91
N LEU A 123 -14.86 -8.08 -1.66
CA LEU A 123 -15.22 -8.78 -2.89
C LEU A 123 -15.94 -10.09 -2.55
N GLY A 124 -17.02 -10.39 -3.27
CA GLY A 124 -17.73 -11.63 -3.12
C GLY A 124 -16.88 -12.84 -3.58
N LYS A 125 -17.13 -14.00 -2.98
CA LYS A 125 -16.39 -15.24 -3.31
C LYS A 125 -16.41 -15.56 -4.81
N GLU A 126 -17.56 -15.41 -5.46
CA GLU A 126 -17.70 -15.67 -6.91
C GLU A 126 -16.87 -14.68 -7.74
N GLU A 127 -16.77 -13.43 -7.30
CA GLU A 127 -15.99 -12.40 -7.97
C GLU A 127 -14.48 -12.68 -7.84
N ILE A 128 -14.04 -13.08 -6.64
CA ILE A 128 -12.65 -13.51 -6.39
C ILE A 128 -12.31 -14.72 -7.25
N GLU A 129 -13.17 -15.75 -7.24
CA GLU A 129 -12.96 -16.97 -8.04
C GLU A 129 -12.92 -16.67 -9.55
N ARG A 130 -13.78 -15.77 -10.02
CA ARG A 130 -13.80 -15.33 -11.42
C ARG A 130 -12.49 -14.63 -11.77
N PHE A 131 -12.03 -13.72 -10.91
CA PHE A 131 -10.76 -13.04 -11.11
C PHE A 131 -9.58 -14.01 -11.12
N GLN A 132 -9.53 -14.95 -10.16
CA GLN A 132 -8.50 -15.99 -10.10
C GLN A 132 -8.47 -16.88 -11.35
N LYS A 133 -9.62 -17.35 -11.82
CA LYS A 133 -9.74 -18.20 -13.01
C LYS A 133 -9.33 -17.49 -14.29
N GLY A 134 -9.42 -16.16 -14.32
CA GLY A 134 -9.05 -15.31 -15.46
C GLY A 134 -7.61 -14.84 -15.46
N MET A 135 -6.77 -15.41 -14.64
CA MET A 135 -5.36 -15.04 -14.60
C MET A 135 -4.55 -15.72 -15.71
N ALA A 136 -3.55 -14.98 -16.21
CA ALA A 136 -2.57 -15.55 -17.11
C ALA A 136 -1.78 -16.67 -16.42
N PRO A 137 -1.37 -17.71 -17.15
CA PRO A 137 -0.39 -18.67 -16.64
C PRO A 137 0.86 -17.95 -16.11
N LYS A 138 1.36 -18.36 -14.94
CA LYS A 138 2.52 -17.76 -14.26
C LYS A 138 2.31 -16.37 -13.66
N SER A 139 1.08 -15.88 -13.57
CA SER A 139 0.79 -14.69 -12.78
C SER A 139 0.79 -15.03 -11.28
N GLU A 140 1.22 -14.07 -10.48
CA GLU A 140 1.04 -14.11 -9.03
C GLU A 140 -0.32 -13.48 -8.72
N TYR A 141 -1.14 -14.18 -7.94
CA TYR A 141 -2.42 -13.68 -7.46
C TYR A 141 -2.35 -13.31 -5.98
N LYS A 142 -3.05 -12.23 -5.61
CA LYS A 142 -3.26 -11.85 -4.21
C LYS A 142 -4.63 -11.22 -4.03
N TYR A 143 -5.28 -11.56 -2.91
CA TYR A 143 -6.46 -10.88 -2.41
C TYR A 143 -6.12 -10.19 -1.09
N GLU A 144 -6.10 -8.86 -1.08
CA GLU A 144 -5.60 -8.05 0.04
C GLU A 144 -6.66 -7.07 0.56
N ALA A 145 -6.63 -6.83 1.87
CA ALA A 145 -7.28 -5.68 2.48
C ALA A 145 -6.24 -4.58 2.73
N ASP A 146 -6.40 -3.42 2.10
CA ASP A 146 -5.56 -2.24 2.31
C ASP A 146 -6.20 -1.38 3.42
N VAL A 147 -5.57 -1.26 4.57
CA VAL A 147 -5.99 -0.36 5.66
C VAL A 147 -5.17 0.91 5.57
N LEU A 148 -5.87 2.00 5.28
CA LEU A 148 -5.25 3.28 5.02
C LEU A 148 -5.40 4.17 6.25
N GLY A 149 -4.29 4.74 6.69
CA GLY A 149 -4.30 5.84 7.67
C GLY A 149 -4.95 7.06 7.03
N LEU A 150 -5.88 7.65 7.75
CA LEU A 150 -6.85 8.55 7.17
C LEU A 150 -6.54 10.00 7.25
N VAL A 151 -7.04 10.50 6.37
CA VAL A 151 -7.91 11.22 5.59
C VAL A 151 -8.83 12.15 6.36
N ASN A 152 -8.95 12.94 7.05
CA ASN A 152 -9.83 14.00 7.56
C ASN A 152 -9.40 14.59 8.92
N GLY A 153 -8.15 14.50 9.29
CA GLY A 153 -7.64 15.21 10.46
C GLY A 153 -8.18 14.72 11.81
N THR A 154 -8.92 13.61 11.82
CA THR A 154 -9.43 13.03 13.06
C THR A 154 -8.62 11.77 13.35
N ALA A 155 -7.84 11.78 14.43
CA ALA A 155 -7.13 10.61 14.91
C ALA A 155 -8.09 9.40 15.02
N GLY A 156 -7.70 8.28 14.46
CA GLY A 156 -8.49 7.05 14.54
C GLY A 156 -9.39 6.75 13.34
N ASN A 157 -9.55 7.62 12.40
CA ASN A 157 -10.27 7.31 11.17
C ASN A 157 -9.35 6.49 10.23
N ARG A 158 -9.78 5.42 9.70
CA ARG A 158 -9.12 4.58 8.69
C ARG A 158 -10.13 4.19 7.63
N SER A 159 -9.67 4.03 6.41
CA SER A 159 -10.48 3.43 5.37
C SER A 159 -9.92 2.08 5.01
N THR A 160 -10.79 1.15 4.66
CA THR A 160 -10.39 -0.16 4.17
C THR A 160 -10.82 -0.28 2.72
N ALA A 161 -9.92 -0.73 1.87
CA ALA A 161 -10.24 -1.11 0.50
C ALA A 161 -9.80 -2.56 0.28
N TYR A 162 -10.59 -3.30 -0.49
CA TYR A 162 -10.29 -4.67 -0.86
C TYR A 162 -9.78 -4.71 -2.30
N SER A 163 -8.78 -5.53 -2.55
CA SER A 163 -8.22 -5.64 -3.88
C SER A 163 -7.80 -7.05 -4.23
N ALA A 164 -8.22 -7.49 -5.42
CA ALA A 164 -7.67 -8.67 -6.07
C ALA A 164 -6.65 -8.22 -7.11
N SER A 165 -5.44 -8.76 -7.06
CA SER A 165 -4.38 -8.40 -8.00
C SER A 165 -3.77 -9.63 -8.68
N ALA A 166 -3.44 -9.47 -9.97
CA ALA A 166 -2.63 -10.41 -10.72
C ALA A 166 -1.39 -9.70 -11.26
N LYS A 167 -0.22 -10.32 -11.06
CA LYS A 167 1.08 -9.75 -11.39
C LYS A 167 1.84 -10.68 -12.32
N LEU A 168 2.22 -10.16 -13.49
CA LEU A 168 3.12 -10.81 -14.44
C LEU A 168 4.53 -10.22 -14.33
N LYS A 169 5.54 -11.09 -14.34
CA LYS A 169 6.95 -10.68 -14.34
C LYS A 169 7.48 -10.57 -15.77
N LYS A 170 8.45 -9.68 -15.98
CA LYS A 170 9.20 -9.53 -17.24
C LYS A 170 8.32 -9.12 -18.44
N GLN A 171 7.39 -8.21 -18.24
CA GLN A 171 6.59 -7.65 -19.34
C GLN A 171 7.29 -6.46 -19.99
N PRO A 172 7.27 -6.34 -21.33
CA PRO A 172 7.71 -5.13 -22.03
C PRO A 172 6.80 -3.95 -21.71
N ASP A 173 7.20 -2.75 -22.16
CA ASP A 173 6.35 -1.56 -22.06
C ASP A 173 4.97 -1.84 -22.70
N PHE A 174 3.93 -1.44 -21.99
CA PHE A 174 2.53 -1.68 -22.41
C PHE A 174 1.91 -0.49 -23.12
N THR A 175 2.66 0.59 -23.35
CA THR A 175 2.22 1.77 -24.08
C THR A 175 1.80 1.40 -25.50
N GLY A 176 0.62 1.85 -25.92
CA GLY A 176 0.08 1.59 -27.25
C GLY A 176 -0.47 0.18 -27.48
N LYS A 177 -0.45 -0.67 -26.46
CA LYS A 177 -1.19 -1.94 -26.46
C LYS A 177 -2.69 -1.68 -26.33
N THR A 178 -3.49 -2.67 -26.67
CA THR A 178 -4.96 -2.56 -26.62
C THR A 178 -5.54 -3.29 -25.41
N LEU A 179 -6.81 -3.04 -25.13
CA LEU A 179 -7.56 -3.86 -24.16
C LEU A 179 -7.64 -5.33 -24.63
N GLY A 180 -7.59 -5.59 -25.93
CA GLY A 180 -7.47 -6.94 -26.48
C GLY A 180 -6.17 -7.62 -26.10
N ASP A 181 -5.02 -6.92 -26.25
CA ASP A 181 -3.72 -7.43 -25.78
C ASP A 181 -3.73 -7.69 -24.27
N LEU A 182 -4.42 -6.83 -23.49
CA LEU A 182 -4.55 -7.02 -22.04
C LEU A 182 -5.44 -8.24 -21.72
N ALA A 183 -6.52 -8.45 -22.48
CA ALA A 183 -7.41 -9.59 -22.31
C ALA A 183 -6.74 -10.93 -22.68
N GLU A 184 -5.76 -10.95 -23.58
CA GLU A 184 -4.94 -12.13 -23.83
C GLU A 184 -4.13 -12.55 -22.60
N LEU A 185 -3.67 -11.56 -21.81
CA LEU A 185 -2.94 -11.79 -20.57
C LEU A 185 -3.88 -12.07 -19.39
N PHE A 186 -5.07 -11.46 -19.40
CA PHE A 186 -6.07 -11.54 -18.34
C PHE A 186 -7.47 -11.81 -18.93
N PRO A 187 -7.77 -13.04 -19.35
CA PRO A 187 -8.93 -13.40 -20.19
C PRO A 187 -10.31 -13.12 -19.60
N LEU A 188 -10.43 -12.90 -18.30
CA LEU A 188 -11.72 -12.62 -17.66
C LEU A 188 -11.94 -11.14 -17.32
N LEU A 189 -11.18 -10.25 -17.92
CA LEU A 189 -11.50 -8.84 -17.83
C LEU A 189 -12.88 -8.59 -18.50
N PRO A 190 -13.76 -7.80 -17.85
CA PRO A 190 -15.14 -7.63 -18.28
C PRO A 190 -15.27 -6.60 -19.43
N PHE A 191 -14.43 -6.74 -20.47
CA PHE A 191 -14.50 -5.91 -21.65
C PHE A 191 -15.28 -6.61 -22.76
N SER A 192 -16.06 -5.85 -23.48
CA SER A 192 -16.75 -6.36 -24.67
C SER A 192 -15.78 -6.52 -25.83
N ALA A 193 -16.16 -7.30 -26.83
CA ALA A 193 -15.38 -7.42 -28.07
C ALA A 193 -15.21 -6.06 -28.79
N SER A 194 -16.18 -5.13 -28.62
CA SER A 194 -16.09 -3.78 -29.17
C SER A 194 -15.01 -2.94 -28.50
N ASP A 195 -14.70 -3.22 -27.23
CA ASP A 195 -13.69 -2.47 -26.47
C ASP A 195 -12.26 -2.95 -26.79
N ALA A 196 -12.13 -4.14 -27.40
CA ALA A 196 -10.84 -4.79 -27.60
C ALA A 196 -9.82 -3.94 -28.40
N SER A 197 -10.27 -3.05 -29.27
CA SER A 197 -9.39 -2.16 -30.04
C SER A 197 -9.00 -0.87 -29.31
N ALA A 198 -9.56 -0.60 -28.14
CA ALA A 198 -9.24 0.60 -27.36
C ALA A 198 -7.80 0.57 -26.90
N VAL A 199 -7.07 1.65 -27.16
CA VAL A 199 -5.63 1.75 -26.92
C VAL A 199 -5.36 2.18 -25.48
N LEU A 200 -4.45 1.49 -24.84
CA LEU A 200 -3.95 1.82 -23.50
C LEU A 200 -2.87 2.91 -23.61
N ASN A 201 -3.07 3.97 -22.86
CA ASN A 201 -2.15 5.09 -22.77
C ASN A 201 -1.75 5.34 -21.33
N PRO A 202 -0.58 5.92 -21.06
CA PRO A 202 -0.24 6.41 -19.73
C PRO A 202 -1.30 7.43 -19.27
N THR A 203 -1.83 7.22 -18.05
CA THR A 203 -2.88 8.10 -17.47
C THR A 203 -2.32 9.37 -16.85
N ALA A 204 -1.03 9.36 -16.53
CA ALA A 204 -0.27 10.45 -15.90
C ALA A 204 1.21 10.30 -16.27
N PRO A 205 2.03 11.34 -16.03
CA PRO A 205 3.49 11.19 -16.09
C PRO A 205 3.98 10.02 -15.25
N ASP A 206 5.07 9.39 -15.68
CA ASP A 206 5.74 8.36 -14.91
C ASP A 206 6.13 8.88 -13.53
N VAL A 207 6.27 7.98 -12.57
CA VAL A 207 6.68 8.31 -11.21
C VAL A 207 7.90 7.46 -10.86
N LEU A 208 8.95 8.11 -10.39
CA LEU A 208 10.12 7.44 -9.84
C LEU A 208 9.87 7.15 -8.36
N ALA A 209 9.92 5.88 -7.96
CA ALA A 209 9.79 5.48 -6.58
C ALA A 209 11.08 4.83 -6.08
N TYR A 210 11.42 5.13 -4.84
CA TYR A 210 12.47 4.47 -4.09
C TYR A 210 11.80 3.66 -3.00
N GLU A 211 11.93 2.32 -3.10
CA GLU A 211 11.35 1.36 -2.16
C GLU A 211 12.47 0.81 -1.28
N ALA A 212 12.31 0.88 0.04
CA ALA A 212 13.31 0.40 0.99
C ALA A 212 12.64 -0.38 2.13
N ASP A 213 13.29 -1.46 2.57
CA ASP A 213 13.02 -2.09 3.84
C ASP A 213 13.74 -1.31 4.94
N ILE A 214 13.00 -0.82 5.92
CA ILE A 214 13.56 -0.05 7.02
C ILE A 214 13.64 -0.82 8.33
N GLY A 215 13.22 -2.08 8.33
CA GLY A 215 13.33 -2.97 9.48
C GLY A 215 12.14 -3.88 9.68
N GLU A 216 12.10 -4.55 10.81
CA GLU A 216 11.12 -5.56 11.17
C GLU A 216 10.54 -5.32 12.56
N VAL A 217 9.23 -5.44 12.71
CA VAL A 217 8.58 -5.47 14.03
C VAL A 217 8.14 -6.89 14.35
N LYS A 218 8.52 -7.36 15.56
CA LYS A 218 8.07 -8.65 16.11
C LYS A 218 6.79 -8.45 16.92
N PHE A 219 5.72 -9.04 16.41
CA PHE A 219 4.40 -9.07 17.02
C PHE A 219 4.16 -10.38 17.78
N PRO A 220 3.22 -10.42 18.71
CA PRO A 220 2.74 -11.68 19.25
C PRO A 220 2.16 -12.56 18.12
N GLY A 221 2.87 -13.62 17.76
CA GLY A 221 2.44 -14.57 16.72
C GLY A 221 3.05 -14.36 15.33
N GLY A 222 4.02 -13.45 15.16
CA GLY A 222 4.72 -13.26 13.90
C GLY A 222 5.59 -12.02 13.87
N GLU A 223 6.09 -11.74 12.69
CA GLU A 223 6.89 -10.56 12.39
C GLU A 223 6.37 -9.92 11.11
N ALA A 224 6.64 -8.64 10.91
CA ALA A 224 6.33 -7.95 9.69
C ALA A 224 7.46 -6.99 9.31
N GLU A 225 7.85 -7.07 8.04
CA GLU A 225 8.77 -6.12 7.41
C GLU A 225 8.10 -4.77 7.27
N MET A 226 8.84 -3.70 7.62
CA MET A 226 8.41 -2.32 7.51
C MET A 226 9.01 -1.71 6.25
N GLU A 227 8.17 -1.58 5.24
CA GLU A 227 8.55 -1.04 3.93
C GLU A 227 8.24 0.45 3.85
N THR A 228 9.12 1.23 3.24
CA THR A 228 8.83 2.60 2.86
C THR A 228 8.95 2.78 1.36
N ALA A 229 8.11 3.65 0.80
CA ALA A 229 8.17 4.04 -0.59
C ALA A 229 8.13 5.57 -0.68
N VAL A 230 9.13 6.15 -1.34
CA VAL A 230 9.28 7.60 -1.54
C VAL A 230 9.16 7.89 -3.03
N TRP A 231 8.17 8.69 -3.40
CA TRP A 231 7.73 8.89 -4.78
C TRP A 231 8.08 10.29 -5.26
N TYR A 232 8.71 10.37 -6.40
CA TYR A 232 9.10 11.60 -7.07
C TYR A 232 8.42 11.72 -8.44
N ASP A 233 8.44 12.92 -9.01
CA ASP A 233 8.16 13.09 -10.43
C ASP A 233 9.10 12.20 -11.28
N ALA A 234 8.80 12.07 -12.57
CA ALA A 234 9.59 11.22 -13.47
C ALA A 234 11.07 11.62 -13.57
N GLU A 235 11.39 12.85 -13.23
CA GLU A 235 12.75 13.42 -13.28
C GLU A 235 13.49 13.26 -11.95
N GLY A 236 12.82 12.76 -10.91
CA GLY A 236 13.39 12.58 -9.57
C GLY A 236 13.63 13.87 -8.80
N LYS A 237 12.98 14.98 -9.21
CA LYS A 237 13.21 16.32 -8.65
C LYS A 237 12.24 16.70 -7.57
N THR A 238 10.96 16.40 -7.78
CA THR A 238 9.88 16.81 -6.88
C THR A 238 9.37 15.62 -6.09
N LEU A 239 9.49 15.68 -4.78
CA LEU A 239 8.91 14.67 -3.89
C LEU A 239 7.39 14.81 -3.86
N GLU A 240 6.70 13.81 -4.39
CA GLU A 240 5.24 13.79 -4.53
C GLU A 240 4.54 13.18 -3.32
N LEU A 241 5.05 12.03 -2.86
CA LEU A 241 4.44 11.24 -1.80
C LEU A 241 5.48 10.40 -1.08
N ALA A 242 5.26 10.11 0.19
CA ALA A 242 5.96 9.06 0.91
C ALA A 242 4.98 8.22 1.73
N GLU A 243 5.23 6.92 1.78
CA GLU A 243 4.40 5.94 2.48
C GLU A 243 5.26 5.04 3.36
N LEU A 244 4.75 4.71 4.54
CA LEU A 244 5.19 3.60 5.37
C LEU A 244 4.14 2.51 5.29
N SER A 245 4.54 1.28 5.02
CA SER A 245 3.60 0.15 4.95
C SER A 245 4.20 -1.12 5.52
N TRP A 246 3.31 -2.02 5.93
CA TRP A 246 3.67 -3.40 6.28
C TRP A 246 2.51 -4.34 6.02
N LYS A 247 2.83 -5.61 5.83
CA LYS A 247 1.86 -6.66 5.53
C LYS A 247 1.86 -7.73 6.60
N TYR A 248 0.68 -8.26 6.88
CA TYR A 248 0.53 -9.41 7.75
C TYR A 248 -0.62 -10.30 7.31
N LYS A 249 -0.60 -11.57 7.76
CA LYS A 249 -1.72 -12.49 7.56
C LYS A 249 -2.77 -12.25 8.63
N PRO A 250 -4.07 -12.12 8.28
CA PRO A 250 -5.14 -11.95 9.26
C PRO A 250 -5.15 -13.06 10.29
N GLY A 251 -5.43 -12.72 11.55
CA GLY A 251 -5.55 -13.71 12.60
C GLY A 251 -5.21 -13.19 14.01
N LYS A 252 -4.44 -13.96 14.76
CA LYS A 252 -4.19 -13.71 16.20
C LYS A 252 -3.44 -12.40 16.51
N SER A 253 -2.71 -11.85 15.55
CA SER A 253 -1.93 -10.62 15.72
C SER A 253 -2.64 -9.34 15.24
N ASP A 254 -3.87 -9.42 14.75
CA ASP A 254 -4.60 -8.29 14.18
C ASP A 254 -4.69 -7.08 15.11
N GLU A 255 -4.94 -7.35 16.40
CA GLU A 255 -5.02 -6.29 17.42
C GLU A 255 -3.67 -5.58 17.63
N SER A 256 -2.58 -6.34 17.63
CA SER A 256 -1.22 -5.79 17.79
C SER A 256 -0.81 -4.94 16.58
N HIS A 257 -1.10 -5.39 15.35
CA HIS A 257 -0.87 -4.60 14.14
C HIS A 257 -1.68 -3.32 14.14
N ARG A 258 -2.94 -3.39 14.61
CA ARG A 258 -3.80 -2.23 14.75
C ARG A 258 -3.26 -1.25 15.80
N ALA A 259 -2.81 -1.75 16.95
CA ALA A 259 -2.26 -0.91 18.00
C ALA A 259 -1.02 -0.15 17.53
N LEU A 260 -0.11 -0.80 16.80
CA LEU A 260 1.05 -0.14 16.19
C LEU A 260 0.62 0.93 15.19
N PHE A 261 -0.32 0.60 14.31
CA PHE A 261 -0.84 1.53 13.31
C PHE A 261 -1.44 2.80 13.96
N GLU A 262 -2.25 2.63 15.01
CA GLU A 262 -2.88 3.74 15.73
C GLU A 262 -1.84 4.58 16.50
N ALA A 263 -0.84 3.94 17.10
CA ALA A 263 0.25 4.65 17.79
C ALA A 263 1.08 5.50 16.82
N LEU A 264 1.43 4.97 15.66
CA LEU A 264 2.14 5.72 14.62
C LEU A 264 1.27 6.85 14.04
N GLN A 265 0.00 6.59 13.78
CA GLN A 265 -0.93 7.59 13.24
C GLN A 265 -1.10 8.81 14.15
N GLN A 266 -0.92 8.67 15.45
CA GLN A 266 -0.95 9.78 16.41
C GLN A 266 0.27 10.71 16.31
N ARG A 267 1.35 10.29 15.66
CA ARG A 267 2.55 11.10 15.42
C ARG A 267 2.31 12.05 14.24
N SER A 268 1.50 13.09 14.48
CA SER A 268 1.17 14.11 13.46
C SER A 268 2.37 14.93 12.98
N ASP A 269 3.50 14.84 13.66
CA ASP A 269 4.79 15.38 13.26
C ASP A 269 5.43 14.57 12.12
N LEU A 270 5.09 13.29 11.98
CA LEU A 270 5.66 12.37 11.00
C LEU A 270 4.65 11.88 9.96
N PHE A 271 3.39 11.71 10.35
CA PHE A 271 2.37 11.16 9.48
C PHE A 271 1.29 12.17 9.15
N ASP A 272 0.93 12.20 7.87
CA ASP A 272 -0.07 13.12 7.36
C ASP A 272 -1.44 12.46 7.34
N ALA A 273 -2.47 13.19 7.77
CA ALA A 273 -3.86 12.78 7.61
C ALA A 273 -4.39 13.01 6.18
N GLY A 274 -3.49 13.16 5.23
CA GLY A 274 -3.78 13.49 3.84
C GLY A 274 -4.31 12.33 2.99
N LYS A 275 -4.52 12.60 1.70
CA LYS A 275 -5.01 11.63 0.71
C LYS A 275 -3.88 10.71 0.26
N LEU A 276 -4.02 9.42 0.50
CA LEU A 276 -3.14 8.42 -0.11
C LEU A 276 -3.34 8.34 -1.63
N LYS A 277 -2.27 7.94 -2.35
CA LYS A 277 -2.25 7.82 -3.81
C LYS A 277 -3.33 6.88 -4.38
N SER A 278 -3.90 6.01 -3.56
CA SER A 278 -4.99 5.10 -3.93
C SER A 278 -6.31 5.79 -4.26
N SER A 279 -6.38 7.12 -4.15
CA SER A 279 -7.56 7.94 -4.47
C SER A 279 -7.45 8.69 -5.81
N ARG A 280 -6.43 8.39 -6.61
CA ARG A 280 -6.29 8.90 -7.98
C ARG A 280 -6.68 7.87 -9.01
#